data_805b69c161bb82b4b1e2993cc8a1633a
#
_entry.id   805b69c161bb82b4b1e2993cc8a1633a
#
_cell.length_a   1.000
_cell.length_b   1.000
_cell.length_c   1.000
_cell.angle_alpha   90.00
_cell.angle_beta   90.00
_cell.angle_gamma   90.00
#
_symmetry.space_group_name_H-M   'P 1'
#
loop_
_entity.id
_entity.type
_entity.pdbx_description
1 polymer ?
#
loop_
_entity_poly.entity_id
_entity_poly.type
_entity_poly.pdbx_seq_one_letter_code
_entity_poly.pdbx_strand_id
1 'polypeptide(L)'
;LPPSPIRRTKIVATLGPSWSSPEKVAAMLQAGVNVVRVNASHGTPELRREWISTVKQVRAERGIPAALLYDLQGPRIRVGDLPEPLRLEPGSRVVFAPEESTKAGEIPTTYAALAKDVRVGARILLDDGLLSVDVLAIDGDRVIGTVRYGGVLKSHKGMNLPGIEVSAPALTEKDREDVDEAVALGVEYIALSFVRKAGDLDDLRRLVPKRVRIVAKIEKDTALTDLCGILEASDAIMV
;
A
#
# COMPACT_ATOMS: atom_id res chain seq x y z
N LEU A 1 5.37 26.78 31.43
CA LEU A 1 6.26 25.65 31.14
C LEU A 1 7.27 26.11 30.09
N PRO A 2 8.59 25.85 30.28
CA PRO A 2 9.57 26.14 29.24
C PRO A 2 9.17 25.39 27.94
N PRO A 3 9.42 25.97 26.76
CA PRO A 3 9.13 25.29 25.51
C PRO A 3 9.85 23.95 25.50
N SER A 4 9.10 22.89 25.30
CA SER A 4 9.68 21.56 25.18
C SER A 4 10.74 21.57 24.06
N PRO A 5 11.95 21.03 24.28
CA PRO A 5 12.97 21.08 23.25
C PRO A 5 12.42 20.47 21.96
N ILE A 6 12.62 21.18 20.84
CA ILE A 6 12.16 20.73 19.52
C ILE A 6 12.87 19.41 19.21
N ARG A 7 12.14 18.30 19.34
CA ARG A 7 12.65 16.99 18.92
C ARG A 7 12.88 16.97 17.43
N ARG A 8 14.07 16.64 16.98
CA ARG A 8 14.38 16.52 15.55
C ARG A 8 13.70 15.29 14.95
N THR A 9 13.75 14.14 15.62
CA THR A 9 13.06 12.93 15.22
C THR A 9 11.57 13.03 15.56
N LYS A 10 10.71 12.93 14.55
CA LYS A 10 9.26 12.92 14.70
C LYS A 10 8.74 11.50 14.86
N ILE A 11 7.67 11.34 15.63
CA ILE A 11 7.01 10.06 15.84
C ILE A 11 5.78 10.01 14.97
N VAL A 12 5.70 8.98 14.10
CA VAL A 12 4.51 8.64 13.31
C VAL A 12 3.85 7.44 13.98
N ALA A 13 2.58 7.56 14.33
CA ALA A 13 1.78 6.46 14.88
C ALA A 13 0.59 6.15 13.99
N THR A 14 0.38 4.86 13.72
CA THR A 14 -0.77 4.41 12.92
C THR A 14 -1.98 4.23 13.82
N LEU A 15 -3.09 4.86 13.44
CA LEU A 15 -4.37 4.72 14.10
C LEU A 15 -5.04 3.40 13.68
N GLY A 16 -5.73 2.78 14.60
CA GLY A 16 -6.49 1.57 14.37
C GLY A 16 -7.57 1.40 15.44
N PRO A 17 -8.44 0.37 15.34
CA PRO A 17 -9.59 0.21 16.22
C PRO A 17 -9.27 0.25 17.72
N SER A 18 -8.10 -0.25 18.10
CA SER A 18 -7.66 -0.29 19.51
C SER A 18 -7.24 1.08 20.06
N TRP A 19 -6.98 2.08 19.20
CA TRP A 19 -6.41 3.38 19.53
C TRP A 19 -7.19 4.57 18.97
N SER A 20 -8.49 4.40 18.68
CA SER A 20 -9.33 5.41 18.03
C SER A 20 -10.22 6.20 19.00
N SER A 21 -10.32 5.80 20.28
CA SER A 21 -11.13 6.59 21.24
C SER A 21 -10.46 7.93 21.58
N PRO A 22 -11.24 8.97 21.91
CA PRO A 22 -10.71 10.31 22.25
C PRO A 22 -9.64 10.29 23.35
N GLU A 23 -9.81 9.45 24.38
CA GLU A 23 -8.88 9.34 25.51
C GLU A 23 -7.56 8.74 25.06
N LYS A 24 -7.59 7.70 24.22
CA LYS A 24 -6.37 7.06 23.69
C LYS A 24 -5.65 7.95 22.70
N VAL A 25 -6.38 8.64 21.83
CA VAL A 25 -5.81 9.66 20.94
C VAL A 25 -5.14 10.76 21.76
N ALA A 26 -5.79 11.26 22.83
CA ALA A 26 -5.19 12.26 23.71
C ALA A 26 -3.91 11.75 24.37
N ALA A 27 -3.91 10.53 24.90
CA ALA A 27 -2.73 9.90 25.51
C ALA A 27 -1.59 9.76 24.50
N MET A 28 -1.88 9.34 23.27
CA MET A 28 -0.91 9.20 22.19
C MET A 28 -0.26 10.54 21.82
N LEU A 29 -1.07 11.61 21.68
CA LEU A 29 -0.58 12.95 21.38
C LEU A 29 0.26 13.51 22.55
N GLN A 30 -0.18 13.31 23.78
CA GLN A 30 0.56 13.73 25.00
C GLN A 30 1.90 12.97 25.13
N ALA A 31 1.95 11.69 24.74
CA ALA A 31 3.18 10.92 24.69
C ALA A 31 4.16 11.43 23.61
N GLY A 32 3.69 12.36 22.74
CA GLY A 32 4.52 13.11 21.80
C GLY A 32 4.50 12.61 20.38
N VAL A 33 3.45 11.92 19.95
CA VAL A 33 3.20 11.63 18.53
C VAL A 33 3.04 12.95 17.77
N ASN A 34 3.72 13.06 16.64
CA ASN A 34 3.73 14.24 15.80
C ASN A 34 2.87 14.08 14.54
N VAL A 35 2.75 12.84 14.05
CA VAL A 35 1.96 12.49 12.87
C VAL A 35 1.10 11.27 13.18
N VAL A 36 -0.20 11.40 12.96
CA VAL A 36 -1.16 10.30 13.07
C VAL A 36 -1.44 9.76 11.67
N ARG A 37 -1.03 8.51 11.41
CA ARG A 37 -1.22 7.84 10.13
C ARG A 37 -2.54 7.07 10.12
N VAL A 38 -3.35 7.32 9.10
CA VAL A 38 -4.55 6.54 8.77
C VAL A 38 -4.27 5.73 7.51
N ASN A 39 -4.31 4.41 7.63
CA ASN A 39 -4.03 3.51 6.51
C ASN A 39 -5.33 3.18 5.77
N ALA A 40 -5.47 3.64 4.52
CA ALA A 40 -6.62 3.42 3.65
C ALA A 40 -6.88 1.95 3.30
N SER A 41 -5.92 1.07 3.60
CA SER A 41 -6.08 -0.37 3.44
C SER A 41 -6.94 -1.03 4.51
N HIS A 42 -7.25 -0.32 5.59
CA HIS A 42 -7.96 -0.84 6.75
C HIS A 42 -9.18 0.01 7.10
N GLY A 43 -10.18 -0.65 7.66
CA GLY A 43 -11.44 0.00 8.03
C GLY A 43 -12.30 0.41 6.81
N THR A 44 -13.53 0.81 7.10
CA THR A 44 -14.42 1.38 6.09
C THR A 44 -14.16 2.89 5.94
N PRO A 45 -14.63 3.54 4.87
CA PRO A 45 -14.56 5.00 4.74
C PRO A 45 -15.17 5.72 5.96
N GLU A 46 -16.30 5.24 6.49
CA GLU A 46 -16.97 5.81 7.65
C GLU A 46 -16.08 5.78 8.89
N LEU A 47 -15.44 4.64 9.17
CA LEU A 47 -14.52 4.51 10.30
C LEU A 47 -13.30 5.42 10.15
N ARG A 48 -12.75 5.55 8.95
CA ARG A 48 -11.63 6.46 8.71
C ARG A 48 -12.01 7.93 8.93
N ARG A 49 -13.22 8.32 8.50
CA ARG A 49 -13.77 9.68 8.78
C ARG A 49 -13.92 9.92 10.28
N GLU A 50 -14.47 8.95 11.01
CA GLU A 50 -14.62 9.02 12.47
C GLU A 50 -13.24 9.19 13.14
N TRP A 51 -12.25 8.38 12.77
CA TRP A 51 -10.89 8.45 13.30
C TRP A 51 -10.25 9.81 13.07
N ILE A 52 -10.33 10.32 11.83
CA ILE A 52 -9.79 11.63 11.48
C ILE A 52 -10.49 12.74 12.27
N SER A 53 -11.80 12.68 12.38
CA SER A 53 -12.60 13.65 13.18
C SER A 53 -12.20 13.64 14.65
N THR A 54 -12.03 12.46 15.24
CA THR A 54 -11.56 12.29 16.62
C THR A 54 -10.19 12.93 16.83
N VAL A 55 -9.23 12.67 15.94
CA VAL A 55 -7.90 13.29 16.04
C VAL A 55 -7.97 14.80 15.94
N LYS A 56 -8.77 15.33 15.00
CA LYS A 56 -8.95 16.79 14.83
C LYS A 56 -9.57 17.45 16.06
N GLN A 57 -10.59 16.82 16.62
CA GLN A 57 -11.24 17.29 17.84
C GLN A 57 -10.24 17.32 19.02
N VAL A 58 -9.58 16.18 19.28
CA VAL A 58 -8.67 16.05 20.42
C VAL A 58 -7.47 17.01 20.31
N ARG A 59 -6.87 17.14 19.12
CA ARG A 59 -5.75 18.08 18.94
C ARG A 59 -6.15 19.54 19.17
N ALA A 60 -7.37 19.92 18.77
CA ALA A 60 -7.92 21.26 19.02
C ALA A 60 -8.19 21.49 20.51
N GLU A 61 -8.89 20.56 21.19
CA GLU A 61 -9.20 20.65 22.62
C GLU A 61 -7.95 20.69 23.52
N ARG A 62 -6.90 19.94 23.15
CA ARG A 62 -5.68 19.85 23.94
C ARG A 62 -4.60 20.87 23.53
N GLY A 63 -4.79 21.59 22.43
CA GLY A 63 -3.79 22.53 21.91
C GLY A 63 -2.46 21.82 21.49
N ILE A 64 -2.51 20.53 21.14
CA ILE A 64 -1.34 19.73 20.76
C ILE A 64 -1.28 19.67 19.24
N PRO A 65 -0.21 20.22 18.60
CA PRO A 65 -0.06 20.12 17.15
C PRO A 65 0.32 18.69 16.76
N ALA A 66 -0.48 18.09 15.90
CA ALA A 66 -0.20 16.81 15.25
C ALA A 66 -0.76 16.83 13.83
N ALA A 67 -0.01 16.32 12.87
CA ALA A 67 -0.44 16.21 11.49
C ALA A 67 -1.20 14.89 11.26
N LEU A 68 -2.11 14.89 10.30
CA LEU A 68 -2.78 13.72 9.78
C LEU A 68 -2.11 13.29 8.47
N LEU A 69 -1.72 12.03 8.39
CA LEU A 69 -1.18 11.39 7.20
C LEU A 69 -2.16 10.33 6.72
N TYR A 70 -2.72 10.51 5.53
CA TYR A 70 -3.56 9.51 4.87
C TYR A 70 -2.71 8.67 3.94
N ASP A 71 -2.61 7.37 4.20
CA ASP A 71 -1.73 6.45 3.46
C ASP A 71 -2.57 5.62 2.50
N LEU A 72 -2.45 5.93 1.19
CA LEU A 72 -3.18 5.29 0.11
C LEU A 72 -2.77 3.83 -0.05
N GLN A 73 -3.72 3.01 -0.49
CA GLN A 73 -3.48 1.58 -0.63
C GLN A 73 -2.51 1.25 -1.76
N GLY A 74 -2.62 1.96 -2.89
CA GLY A 74 -1.90 1.65 -4.12
C GLY A 74 -2.36 0.35 -4.80
N PRO A 75 -1.75 0.00 -5.94
CA PRO A 75 -2.07 -1.21 -6.69
C PRO A 75 -1.59 -2.44 -5.93
N ARG A 76 -2.51 -3.15 -5.30
CA ARG A 76 -2.21 -4.41 -4.62
C ARG A 76 -2.35 -5.56 -5.58
N ILE A 77 -1.24 -6.23 -5.87
CA ILE A 77 -1.24 -7.50 -6.60
C ILE A 77 -1.32 -8.62 -5.55
N ARG A 78 -2.36 -9.45 -5.65
CA ARG A 78 -2.64 -10.50 -4.67
C ARG A 78 -3.17 -11.76 -5.33
N VAL A 79 -3.06 -12.85 -4.59
CA VAL A 79 -3.87 -14.06 -4.82
C VAL A 79 -5.33 -13.69 -4.56
N GLY A 80 -6.23 -14.12 -5.42
CA GLY A 80 -7.66 -13.95 -5.26
C GLY A 80 -8.27 -14.94 -4.26
N ASP A 81 -9.56 -15.19 -4.39
CA ASP A 81 -10.27 -16.12 -3.52
C ASP A 81 -9.95 -17.57 -3.90
N LEU A 82 -9.43 -18.32 -2.93
CA LEU A 82 -9.24 -19.76 -3.01
C LEU A 82 -10.38 -20.46 -2.22
N PRO A 83 -10.99 -21.51 -2.76
CA PRO A 83 -12.02 -22.27 -2.03
C PRO A 83 -11.53 -22.81 -0.68
N GLU A 84 -10.27 -23.21 -0.64
CA GLU A 84 -9.55 -23.67 0.54
C GLU A 84 -8.07 -23.33 0.43
N PRO A 85 -7.31 -23.32 1.55
CA PRO A 85 -5.86 -23.14 1.49
C PRO A 85 -5.19 -24.19 0.59
N LEU A 86 -4.41 -23.73 -0.40
CA LEU A 86 -3.76 -24.58 -1.39
C LEU A 86 -2.34 -24.94 -0.95
N ARG A 87 -2.03 -26.23 -0.85
CA ARG A 87 -0.68 -26.69 -0.59
C ARG A 87 0.13 -26.70 -1.89
N LEU A 88 1.17 -25.90 -1.94
CA LEU A 88 2.13 -25.83 -3.04
C LEU A 88 3.34 -26.72 -2.72
N GLU A 89 3.55 -27.77 -3.52
CA GLU A 89 4.71 -28.65 -3.34
C GLU A 89 5.86 -28.18 -4.25
N PRO A 90 7.12 -28.14 -3.75
CA PRO A 90 8.26 -27.81 -4.59
C PRO A 90 8.34 -28.73 -5.82
N GLY A 91 8.59 -28.14 -6.98
CA GLY A 91 8.62 -28.80 -8.29
C GLY A 91 7.25 -29.01 -8.92
N SER A 92 6.14 -28.78 -8.24
CA SER A 92 4.80 -28.89 -8.84
C SER A 92 4.53 -27.74 -9.81
N ARG A 93 3.69 -28.02 -10.82
CA ARG A 93 3.21 -27.03 -11.78
C ARG A 93 2.00 -26.32 -11.23
N VAL A 94 1.95 -25.00 -11.37
CA VAL A 94 0.83 -24.14 -11.02
C VAL A 94 0.49 -23.20 -12.15
N VAL A 95 -0.76 -22.75 -12.20
CA VAL A 95 -1.25 -21.81 -13.19
C VAL A 95 -1.92 -20.64 -12.46
N PHE A 96 -1.47 -19.42 -12.75
CA PHE A 96 -2.16 -18.20 -12.33
C PHE A 96 -3.07 -17.72 -13.44
N ALA A 97 -4.26 -17.29 -13.08
CA ALA A 97 -5.24 -16.71 -14.00
C ALA A 97 -5.92 -15.49 -13.37
N PRO A 98 -6.42 -14.52 -14.17
CA PRO A 98 -7.27 -13.46 -13.65
C PRO A 98 -8.49 -14.04 -12.92
N GLU A 99 -8.92 -13.42 -11.81
CA GLU A 99 -10.07 -13.89 -11.00
C GLU A 99 -11.31 -14.17 -11.87
N GLU A 100 -11.60 -13.28 -12.82
CA GLU A 100 -12.78 -13.34 -13.66
C GLU A 100 -12.80 -14.54 -14.63
N SER A 101 -11.64 -15.11 -14.96
CA SER A 101 -11.48 -16.21 -15.92
C SER A 101 -10.86 -17.47 -15.33
N THR A 102 -10.66 -17.51 -13.99
CA THR A 102 -10.05 -18.63 -13.28
C THR A 102 -10.87 -19.91 -13.38
N LYS A 103 -10.20 -21.03 -13.66
CA LYS A 103 -10.78 -22.38 -13.70
C LYS A 103 -10.41 -23.18 -12.47
N ALA A 104 -11.11 -24.30 -12.26
CA ALA A 104 -10.78 -25.22 -11.18
C ALA A 104 -9.32 -25.68 -11.26
N GLY A 105 -8.60 -25.58 -10.12
CA GLY A 105 -7.19 -25.94 -10.01
C GLY A 105 -6.20 -24.83 -10.42
N GLU A 106 -6.66 -23.69 -10.92
CA GLU A 106 -5.84 -22.50 -11.15
C GLU A 106 -5.82 -21.61 -9.91
N ILE A 107 -4.78 -20.79 -9.77
CA ILE A 107 -4.62 -19.80 -8.70
C ILE A 107 -5.13 -18.45 -9.23
N PRO A 108 -6.23 -17.92 -8.67
CA PRO A 108 -6.75 -16.61 -9.07
C PRO A 108 -5.79 -15.50 -8.67
N THR A 109 -5.67 -14.48 -9.51
CA THR A 109 -4.94 -13.24 -9.18
C THR A 109 -5.83 -12.03 -9.41
N THR A 110 -5.77 -11.07 -8.47
CA THR A 110 -6.43 -9.76 -8.61
C THR A 110 -5.80 -8.89 -9.69
N TYR A 111 -4.67 -9.32 -10.27
CA TYR A 111 -3.94 -8.58 -11.28
C TYR A 111 -4.12 -9.19 -12.68
N ALA A 112 -5.12 -8.73 -13.39
CA ALA A 112 -5.46 -9.23 -14.72
C ALA A 112 -4.33 -9.08 -15.76
N ALA A 113 -3.44 -8.09 -15.60
CA ALA A 113 -2.31 -7.87 -16.49
C ALA A 113 -1.08 -8.73 -16.16
N LEU A 114 -1.17 -9.70 -15.23
CA LEU A 114 -0.03 -10.52 -14.81
C LEU A 114 0.68 -11.16 -16.01
N ALA A 115 -0.06 -11.80 -16.91
CA ALA A 115 0.50 -12.47 -18.10
C ALA A 115 1.16 -11.50 -19.11
N LYS A 116 0.72 -10.24 -19.12
CA LYS A 116 1.30 -9.20 -19.98
C LYS A 116 2.63 -8.69 -19.44
N ASP A 117 2.75 -8.57 -18.12
CA ASP A 117 3.90 -7.92 -17.51
C ASP A 117 5.03 -8.89 -17.17
N VAL A 118 4.71 -10.15 -16.82
CA VAL A 118 5.73 -11.15 -16.52
C VAL A 118 6.37 -11.71 -17.81
N ARG A 119 7.53 -12.30 -17.64
CA ARG A 119 8.26 -13.02 -18.72
C ARG A 119 8.68 -14.40 -18.24
N VAL A 120 8.90 -15.30 -19.16
CA VAL A 120 9.50 -16.61 -18.89
C VAL A 120 10.84 -16.43 -18.18
N GLY A 121 11.06 -17.21 -17.13
CA GLY A 121 12.22 -17.09 -16.24
C GLY A 121 12.06 -16.05 -15.12
N ALA A 122 11.00 -15.25 -15.13
CA ALA A 122 10.69 -14.36 -14.00
C ALA A 122 10.28 -15.15 -12.75
N ARG A 123 10.38 -14.50 -11.60
CA ARG A 123 9.95 -15.07 -10.33
C ARG A 123 8.73 -14.35 -9.77
N ILE A 124 7.76 -15.12 -9.31
CA ILE A 124 6.60 -14.64 -8.55
C ILE A 124 6.83 -15.02 -7.10
N LEU A 125 6.85 -14.04 -6.20
CA LEU A 125 6.92 -14.23 -4.77
C LEU A 125 5.52 -14.08 -4.18
N LEU A 126 5.16 -14.99 -3.27
CA LEU A 126 3.85 -15.01 -2.62
C LEU A 126 4.05 -14.99 -1.10
N ASP A 127 3.07 -14.42 -0.37
CA ASP A 127 3.07 -14.35 1.09
C ASP A 127 4.40 -13.78 1.64
N ASP A 128 4.72 -12.55 1.25
CA ASP A 128 5.94 -11.82 1.63
C ASP A 128 7.25 -12.58 1.31
N GLY A 129 7.21 -13.43 0.26
CA GLY A 129 8.36 -14.19 -0.21
C GLY A 129 8.54 -15.54 0.47
N LEU A 130 7.63 -15.97 1.35
CA LEU A 130 7.65 -17.31 1.95
C LEU A 130 7.46 -18.40 0.90
N LEU A 131 6.72 -18.12 -0.16
CA LEU A 131 6.49 -19.02 -1.28
C LEU A 131 7.05 -18.38 -2.56
N SER A 132 7.55 -19.18 -3.49
CA SER A 132 7.99 -18.66 -4.78
C SER A 132 7.72 -19.62 -5.93
N VAL A 133 7.43 -19.03 -7.09
CA VAL A 133 7.15 -19.74 -8.35
C VAL A 133 8.02 -19.14 -9.45
N ASP A 134 8.72 -19.98 -10.18
CA ASP A 134 9.46 -19.58 -11.37
C ASP A 134 8.56 -19.73 -12.61
N VAL A 135 8.42 -18.67 -13.41
CA VAL A 135 7.56 -18.65 -14.60
C VAL A 135 8.16 -19.50 -15.70
N LEU A 136 7.42 -20.51 -16.18
CA LEU A 136 7.82 -21.41 -17.25
C LEU A 136 7.28 -21.02 -18.62
N ALA A 137 6.02 -20.61 -18.66
CA ALA A 137 5.33 -20.27 -19.91
C ALA A 137 4.20 -19.28 -19.66
N ILE A 138 3.79 -18.61 -20.72
CA ILE A 138 2.61 -17.74 -20.76
C ILE A 138 1.71 -18.28 -21.88
N ASP A 139 0.46 -18.49 -21.57
CA ASP A 139 -0.58 -18.97 -22.51
C ASP A 139 -1.83 -18.10 -22.40
N GLY A 140 -1.96 -17.19 -23.35
CA GLY A 140 -3.01 -16.17 -23.29
C GLY A 140 -2.89 -15.31 -22.04
N ASP A 141 -3.89 -15.35 -21.17
CA ASP A 141 -3.93 -14.65 -19.89
C ASP A 141 -3.47 -15.52 -18.71
N ARG A 142 -2.97 -16.73 -18.97
CA ARG A 142 -2.45 -17.67 -17.97
C ARG A 142 -0.94 -17.58 -17.84
N VAL A 143 -0.48 -17.56 -16.58
CA VAL A 143 0.94 -17.68 -16.26
C VAL A 143 1.19 -19.04 -15.64
N ILE A 144 1.98 -19.84 -16.33
CA ILE A 144 2.33 -21.20 -15.92
C ILE A 144 3.70 -21.17 -15.26
N GLY A 145 3.80 -21.75 -14.07
CA GLY A 145 5.06 -21.77 -13.33
C GLY A 145 5.33 -23.07 -12.61
N THR A 146 6.55 -23.20 -12.12
CA THR A 146 6.98 -24.27 -11.23
C THR A 146 7.23 -23.70 -9.85
N VAL A 147 6.69 -24.33 -8.84
CA VAL A 147 6.92 -23.99 -7.43
C VAL A 147 8.38 -24.23 -7.08
N ARG A 148 9.08 -23.18 -6.65
CA ARG A 148 10.45 -23.25 -6.18
C ARG A 148 10.53 -23.45 -4.67
N TYR A 149 9.83 -22.58 -3.93
CA TYR A 149 9.64 -22.71 -2.48
C TYR A 149 8.15 -22.88 -2.20
N GLY A 150 7.83 -24.03 -1.64
CA GLY A 150 6.45 -24.46 -1.39
C GLY A 150 5.97 -24.12 0.02
N GLY A 151 4.70 -24.46 0.29
CA GLY A 151 4.02 -24.23 1.56
C GLY A 151 2.52 -24.08 1.38
N VAL A 152 1.82 -23.52 2.34
CA VAL A 152 0.37 -23.32 2.31
C VAL A 152 0.04 -21.92 1.83
N LEU A 153 -0.52 -21.81 0.63
CA LEU A 153 -1.03 -20.56 0.05
C LEU A 153 -2.47 -20.33 0.50
N LYS A 154 -2.76 -19.14 1.00
CA LYS A 154 -4.10 -18.70 1.40
C LYS A 154 -4.61 -17.59 0.49
N SER A 155 -5.92 -17.38 0.47
CA SER A 155 -6.55 -16.25 -0.21
C SER A 155 -5.96 -14.91 0.21
N HIS A 156 -5.97 -13.94 -0.69
CA HIS A 156 -5.56 -12.54 -0.50
C HIS A 156 -4.09 -12.32 -0.11
N LYS A 157 -3.25 -13.37 -0.20
CA LYS A 157 -1.81 -13.22 0.05
C LYS A 157 -1.15 -12.34 -1.01
N GLY A 158 -0.24 -11.46 -0.57
CA GLY A 158 0.51 -10.57 -1.44
C GLY A 158 1.28 -11.34 -2.51
N MET A 159 1.28 -10.80 -3.72
CA MET A 159 2.08 -11.27 -4.84
C MET A 159 3.08 -10.18 -5.22
N ASN A 160 4.36 -10.48 -5.22
CA ASN A 160 5.42 -9.57 -5.61
C ASN A 160 6.16 -10.10 -6.84
N LEU A 161 6.54 -9.19 -7.73
CA LEU A 161 7.16 -9.47 -9.03
C LEU A 161 8.53 -8.76 -9.08
N PRO A 162 9.59 -9.32 -8.49
CA PRO A 162 10.90 -8.68 -8.45
C PRO A 162 11.45 -8.39 -9.86
N GLY A 163 11.95 -7.17 -10.08
CA GLY A 163 12.53 -6.77 -11.35
C GLY A 163 11.54 -6.70 -12.53
N ILE A 164 10.24 -6.72 -12.26
CA ILE A 164 9.18 -6.54 -13.24
C ILE A 164 8.54 -5.16 -13.06
N GLU A 165 8.53 -4.40 -14.14
CA GLU A 165 7.77 -3.16 -14.20
C GLU A 165 6.30 -3.51 -14.46
N VAL A 166 5.48 -3.37 -13.42
CA VAL A 166 4.04 -3.61 -13.52
C VAL A 166 3.34 -2.46 -14.22
N SER A 167 2.45 -2.76 -15.16
CA SER A 167 1.70 -1.77 -15.92
C SER A 167 0.54 -1.13 -15.14
N ALA A 168 0.24 -1.65 -13.93
CA ALA A 168 -0.77 -1.05 -13.06
C ALA A 168 -0.42 0.41 -12.75
N PRO A 169 -1.39 1.34 -12.82
CA PRO A 169 -1.17 2.72 -12.42
C PRO A 169 -0.80 2.78 -10.93
N ALA A 170 0.12 3.67 -10.55
CA ALA A 170 0.48 3.86 -9.14
C ALA A 170 -0.70 4.34 -8.31
N LEU A 171 -1.60 5.13 -8.92
CA LEU A 171 -2.82 5.64 -8.33
C LEU A 171 -4.02 4.90 -8.93
N THR A 172 -4.63 4.01 -8.14
CA THR A 172 -5.83 3.26 -8.55
C THR A 172 -7.08 4.14 -8.51
N GLU A 173 -8.20 3.67 -9.07
CA GLU A 173 -9.48 4.38 -8.98
C GLU A 173 -9.93 4.54 -7.53
N LYS A 174 -9.80 3.48 -6.73
CA LYS A 174 -10.04 3.56 -5.28
C LYS A 174 -9.16 4.61 -4.60
N ASP A 175 -7.89 4.70 -4.97
CA ASP A 175 -7.01 5.72 -4.39
C ASP A 175 -7.45 7.13 -4.77
N ARG A 176 -8.04 7.35 -5.94
CA ARG A 176 -8.60 8.66 -6.35
C ARG A 176 -9.78 9.04 -5.45
N GLU A 177 -10.71 8.11 -5.19
CA GLU A 177 -11.80 8.31 -4.24
C GLU A 177 -11.29 8.60 -2.83
N ASP A 178 -10.28 7.84 -2.37
CA ASP A 178 -9.64 8.04 -1.07
C ASP A 178 -8.91 9.39 -0.99
N VAL A 179 -8.33 9.90 -2.09
CA VAL A 179 -7.72 11.24 -2.16
C VAL A 179 -8.77 12.32 -2.00
N ASP A 180 -9.89 12.23 -2.72
CA ASP A 180 -10.97 13.21 -2.61
C ASP A 180 -11.53 13.27 -1.18
N GLU A 181 -11.72 12.11 -0.55
CA GLU A 181 -12.12 12.02 0.84
C GLU A 181 -11.07 12.65 1.79
N ALA A 182 -9.81 12.30 1.66
CA ALA A 182 -8.72 12.82 2.49
C ALA A 182 -8.59 14.35 2.38
N VAL A 183 -8.71 14.89 1.16
CA VAL A 183 -8.69 16.34 0.89
C VAL A 183 -9.87 17.03 1.53
N ALA A 184 -11.09 16.47 1.41
CA ALA A 184 -12.30 17.00 2.04
C ALA A 184 -12.20 16.97 3.57
N LEU A 185 -11.60 15.91 4.13
CA LEU A 185 -11.33 15.79 5.55
C LEU A 185 -10.18 16.68 6.03
N GLY A 186 -9.45 17.34 5.12
CA GLY A 186 -8.42 18.32 5.47
C GLY A 186 -7.21 17.71 6.16
N VAL A 187 -6.72 16.60 5.65
CA VAL A 187 -5.44 16.00 6.08
C VAL A 187 -4.27 16.85 5.60
N GLU A 188 -3.15 16.79 6.31
CA GLU A 188 -1.95 17.55 5.97
C GLU A 188 -1.03 16.79 5.00
N TYR A 189 -1.03 15.46 5.05
CA TYR A 189 -0.18 14.59 4.24
C TYR A 189 -0.99 13.50 3.55
N ILE A 190 -0.63 13.17 2.31
CA ILE A 190 -1.10 11.96 1.62
C ILE A 190 0.12 11.17 1.17
N ALA A 191 0.19 9.88 1.51
CA ALA A 191 1.26 8.99 1.09
C ALA A 191 0.79 8.13 -0.08
N LEU A 192 1.62 8.04 -1.14
CA LEU A 192 1.41 7.18 -2.29
C LEU A 192 2.25 5.92 -2.15
N SER A 193 1.59 4.76 -2.16
CA SER A 193 2.24 3.45 -2.08
C SER A 193 2.85 3.04 -3.43
N PHE A 194 3.92 2.25 -3.37
CA PHE A 194 4.56 1.63 -4.54
C PHE A 194 5.02 2.63 -5.62
N VAL A 195 5.52 3.79 -5.22
CA VAL A 195 6.08 4.79 -6.14
C VAL A 195 7.28 4.19 -6.88
N ARG A 196 7.34 4.37 -8.20
CA ARG A 196 8.40 3.84 -9.07
C ARG A 196 9.20 4.95 -9.76
N LYS A 197 8.55 6.10 -10.02
CA LYS A 197 9.13 7.25 -10.72
C LYS A 197 8.44 8.55 -10.33
N ALA A 198 9.07 9.68 -10.63
CA ALA A 198 8.53 11.02 -10.36
C ALA A 198 7.13 11.22 -10.95
N GLY A 199 6.88 10.71 -12.16
CA GLY A 199 5.58 10.82 -12.81
C GLY A 199 4.41 10.18 -12.05
N ASP A 200 4.66 9.18 -11.21
CA ASP A 200 3.62 8.59 -10.34
C ASP A 200 3.12 9.62 -9.30
N LEU A 201 3.99 10.53 -8.86
CA LEU A 201 3.65 11.60 -7.90
C LEU A 201 2.97 12.79 -8.59
N ASP A 202 3.28 13.06 -9.86
CA ASP A 202 2.65 14.12 -10.62
C ASP A 202 1.14 13.89 -10.77
N ASP A 203 0.72 12.64 -10.94
CA ASP A 203 -0.70 12.28 -11.02
C ASP A 203 -1.42 12.61 -9.70
N LEU A 204 -0.83 12.27 -8.56
CA LEU A 204 -1.37 12.64 -7.26
C LEU A 204 -1.33 14.16 -7.04
N ARG A 205 -0.25 14.83 -7.45
CA ARG A 205 -0.08 16.28 -7.29
C ARG A 205 -1.16 17.10 -8.02
N ARG A 206 -1.68 16.59 -9.15
CA ARG A 206 -2.78 17.23 -9.88
C ARG A 206 -4.12 17.16 -9.15
N LEU A 207 -4.31 16.16 -8.30
CA LEU A 207 -5.55 15.94 -7.56
C LEU A 207 -5.59 16.67 -6.22
N VAL A 208 -4.42 16.93 -5.62
CA VAL A 208 -4.38 17.53 -4.28
C VAL A 208 -4.10 19.02 -4.31
N PRO A 209 -4.69 19.82 -3.41
CA PRO A 209 -4.36 21.24 -3.28
C PRO A 209 -2.93 21.45 -2.77
N LYS A 210 -2.30 22.58 -3.10
CA LYS A 210 -0.90 22.89 -2.72
C LYS A 210 -0.60 22.81 -1.22
N ARG A 211 -1.62 22.92 -0.36
CA ARG A 211 -1.47 22.80 1.10
C ARG A 211 -1.20 21.36 1.56
N VAL A 212 -1.57 20.37 0.76
CA VAL A 212 -1.37 18.95 1.07
C VAL A 212 0.02 18.53 0.63
N ARG A 213 0.77 17.92 1.54
CA ARG A 213 2.11 17.39 1.30
C ARG A 213 2.03 15.96 0.82
N ILE A 214 2.86 15.61 -0.15
CA ILE A 214 2.93 14.25 -0.71
C ILE A 214 4.12 13.51 -0.11
N VAL A 215 3.85 12.30 0.38
CA VAL A 215 4.88 11.37 0.85
C VAL A 215 5.00 10.24 -0.17
N ALA A 216 6.19 10.06 -0.75
CA ALA A 216 6.46 8.93 -1.64
C ALA A 216 6.91 7.71 -0.82
N LYS A 217 6.23 6.55 -1.01
CA LYS A 217 6.64 5.30 -0.36
C LYS A 217 7.55 4.51 -1.29
N ILE A 218 8.78 4.28 -0.83
CA ILE A 218 9.82 3.53 -1.55
C ILE A 218 9.75 2.08 -1.07
N GLU A 219 9.00 1.26 -1.79
CA GLU A 219 8.69 -0.13 -1.42
C GLU A 219 9.13 -1.13 -2.51
N LYS A 220 9.70 -0.61 -3.60
CA LYS A 220 10.17 -1.40 -4.75
C LYS A 220 11.58 -0.98 -5.14
N ASP A 221 12.37 -1.94 -5.56
CA ASP A 221 13.71 -1.73 -6.10
C ASP A 221 13.71 -0.85 -7.36
N THR A 222 12.66 -0.93 -8.16
CA THR A 222 12.46 -0.10 -9.36
C THR A 222 12.45 1.40 -9.05
N ALA A 223 12.04 1.81 -7.86
CA ALA A 223 12.06 3.21 -7.43
C ALA A 223 13.49 3.78 -7.35
N LEU A 224 14.49 2.93 -7.13
CA LEU A 224 15.89 3.35 -7.02
C LEU A 224 16.44 3.89 -8.33
N THR A 225 15.86 3.51 -9.47
CA THR A 225 16.30 3.98 -10.79
C THR A 225 15.96 5.44 -11.05
N ASP A 226 14.92 5.97 -10.38
CA ASP A 226 14.48 7.37 -10.48
C ASP A 226 14.39 8.05 -9.10
N LEU A 227 15.24 7.64 -8.17
CA LEU A 227 15.18 8.12 -6.79
C LEU A 227 15.33 9.66 -6.69
N CYS A 228 16.22 10.25 -7.48
CA CYS A 228 16.39 11.71 -7.51
C CYS A 228 15.12 12.42 -7.97
N GLY A 229 14.49 11.96 -9.06
CA GLY A 229 13.23 12.52 -9.53
C GLY A 229 12.09 12.37 -8.52
N ILE A 230 12.01 11.22 -7.84
CA ILE A 230 11.04 10.99 -6.77
C ILE A 230 11.26 11.97 -5.59
N LEU A 231 12.51 12.18 -5.19
CA LEU A 231 12.86 13.12 -4.11
C LEU A 231 12.47 14.56 -4.46
N GLU A 232 12.68 14.98 -5.70
CA GLU A 232 12.31 16.34 -6.17
C GLU A 232 10.79 16.52 -6.26
N ALA A 233 10.04 15.48 -6.65
CA ALA A 233 8.60 15.52 -6.83
C ALA A 233 7.80 15.35 -5.52
N SER A 234 8.42 14.87 -4.44
CA SER A 234 7.79 14.60 -3.15
C SER A 234 8.14 15.65 -2.10
N ASP A 235 7.32 15.74 -1.05
CA ASP A 235 7.60 16.58 0.13
C ASP A 235 8.31 15.78 1.24
N ALA A 236 8.18 14.44 1.19
CA ALA A 236 8.86 13.50 2.08
C ALA A 236 8.87 12.10 1.47
N ILE A 237 9.72 11.21 1.99
CA ILE A 237 9.73 9.80 1.64
C ILE A 237 9.46 8.93 2.86
N MET A 238 8.92 7.73 2.61
CA MET A 238 8.74 6.67 3.60
C MET A 238 9.36 5.38 3.03
N VAL A 239 10.16 4.69 3.85
CA VAL A 239 10.83 3.44 3.50
C VAL A 239 10.36 2.34 4.46
#